data_f8d02ef2db1d9e6c0926d9ba7f7c8fb1
#
_entry.id   f8d02ef2db1d9e6c0926d9ba7f7c8fb1
#
_cell.length_a   1.000
_cell.length_b   1.000
_cell.length_c   1.000
_cell.angle_alpha   90.00
_cell.angle_beta   90.00
_cell.angle_gamma   90.00
#
_symmetry.space_group_name_H-M   'P 1'
#
loop_
_entity.id
_entity.type
_entity.pdbx_description
1 polymer ?
#
loop_
_entity_poly.entity_id
_entity_poly.type
_entity_poly.pdbx_seq_one_letter_code
_entity_poly.pdbx_strand_id
1 'polypeptide(L)'
;MLGGWVPERRDDRQPKLPPLPARPFEALSKGSGKLEVASTMALVRLIKDLMKDKSVGRYFVPIIPDEARTFGLDAIFPSAKIFNTTGQSYTPVDADMMLSYRESEHGRILHTGITEAGSAAAFQVVGTAYATHGLPMVPIYIFYSMFGFQRT
;
A
#
# COMPACT_ATOMS: atom_id res chain seq x y z
N MET A 1 -29.84 18.77 4.26
CA MET A 1 -29.04 18.65 3.06
C MET A 1 -28.08 17.47 3.25
N LEU A 2 -28.31 16.41 2.54
CA LEU A 2 -27.35 15.30 2.45
C LEU A 2 -26.38 15.63 1.31
N GLY A 3 -25.34 16.33 1.58
CA GLY A 3 -24.38 16.61 0.52
C GLY A 3 -23.17 17.31 1.09
N GLY A 4 -22.08 16.58 1.16
CA GLY A 4 -20.77 17.17 1.30
C GLY A 4 -20.40 17.91 0.01
N TRP A 5 -19.33 18.66 0.06
CA TRP A 5 -18.74 19.26 -1.11
C TRP A 5 -18.29 18.17 -2.11
N VAL A 6 -18.76 18.23 -3.34
CA VAL A 6 -18.30 17.40 -4.43
C VAL A 6 -17.35 18.24 -5.28
N PRO A 7 -16.07 17.88 -5.40
CA PRO A 7 -15.16 18.65 -6.24
C PRO A 7 -15.63 18.64 -7.69
N GLU A 8 -15.61 19.81 -8.31
CA GLU A 8 -15.89 19.95 -9.73
C GLU A 8 -14.83 19.20 -10.55
N ARG A 9 -15.26 18.28 -11.41
CA ARG A 9 -14.36 17.64 -12.38
C ARG A 9 -13.89 18.66 -13.40
N ARG A 10 -12.60 18.93 -13.41
CA ARG A 10 -11.97 19.74 -14.43
C ARG A 10 -10.96 18.88 -15.18
N ASP A 11 -11.18 18.70 -16.48
CA ASP A 11 -10.31 17.86 -17.33
C ASP A 11 -8.87 18.39 -17.43
N ASP A 12 -8.69 19.69 -17.28
CA ASP A 12 -7.40 20.37 -17.27
C ASP A 12 -6.55 20.05 -16.00
N ARG A 13 -7.17 19.52 -14.97
CA ARG A 13 -6.54 19.16 -13.68
C ARG A 13 -6.33 17.67 -13.50
N GLN A 14 -6.36 16.88 -14.56
CA GLN A 14 -6.09 15.46 -14.42
C GLN A 14 -4.69 15.25 -13.84
N PRO A 15 -4.58 14.69 -12.64
CA PRO A 15 -3.29 14.43 -12.04
C PRO A 15 -2.57 13.37 -12.88
N LYS A 16 -1.35 13.67 -13.29
CA LYS A 16 -0.52 12.72 -14.03
C LYS A 16 0.40 12.01 -13.06
N LEU A 17 0.29 10.69 -13.02
CA LEU A 17 1.32 9.88 -12.36
C LEU A 17 2.62 10.01 -13.19
N PRO A 18 3.77 10.30 -12.56
CA PRO A 18 5.04 10.27 -13.26
C PRO A 18 5.30 8.90 -13.89
N PRO A 19 6.09 8.81 -14.97
CA PRO A 19 6.46 7.54 -15.55
C PRO A 19 7.11 6.62 -14.50
N LEU A 20 6.75 5.34 -14.52
CA LEU A 20 7.32 4.37 -13.62
C LEU A 20 8.81 4.12 -13.97
N PRO A 21 9.70 4.00 -12.97
CA PRO A 21 11.10 3.71 -13.21
C PRO A 21 11.27 2.31 -13.82
N ALA A 22 12.08 2.16 -14.86
CA ALA A 22 12.30 0.88 -15.54
C ALA A 22 13.06 -0.14 -14.68
N ARG A 23 14.02 0.34 -13.87
CA ARG A 23 14.94 -0.49 -13.10
C ARG A 23 14.30 -1.61 -12.26
N PRO A 24 13.23 -1.38 -11.48
CA PRO A 24 12.58 -2.44 -10.72
C PRO A 24 12.03 -3.56 -11.60
N PHE A 25 11.49 -3.21 -12.77
CA PHE A 25 10.93 -4.17 -13.71
C PHE A 25 12.01 -4.96 -14.45
N GLU A 26 13.11 -4.32 -14.81
CA GLU A 26 14.28 -5.00 -15.39
C GLU A 26 14.90 -6.01 -14.43
N ALA A 27 14.91 -5.71 -13.13
CA ALA A 27 15.38 -6.65 -12.12
C ALA A 27 14.49 -7.90 -12.04
N LEU A 28 13.16 -7.73 -12.17
CA LEU A 28 12.22 -8.85 -12.21
C LEU A 28 12.32 -9.66 -13.50
N SER A 29 12.47 -9.00 -14.64
CA SER A 29 12.53 -9.66 -15.95
C SER A 29 13.72 -10.61 -16.11
N LYS A 30 14.79 -10.41 -15.32
CA LYS A 30 15.95 -11.32 -15.27
C LYS A 30 15.64 -12.66 -14.61
N GLY A 31 14.47 -12.77 -13.95
CA GLY A 31 14.07 -13.97 -13.22
C GLY A 31 14.88 -14.20 -11.94
N SER A 32 14.62 -15.32 -11.28
CA SER A 32 15.26 -15.71 -10.02
C SER A 32 16.45 -16.68 -10.20
N GLY A 33 16.75 -17.05 -11.45
CA GLY A 33 17.80 -18.03 -11.73
C GLY A 33 17.47 -19.40 -11.17
N LYS A 34 18.36 -19.92 -10.31
CA LYS A 34 18.18 -21.22 -9.64
C LYS A 34 17.39 -21.13 -8.32
N LEU A 35 17.03 -19.91 -7.89
CA LEU A 35 16.31 -19.72 -6.62
C LEU A 35 14.81 -19.83 -6.85
N GLU A 36 14.16 -20.66 -6.06
CA GLU A 36 12.70 -20.70 -6.00
C GLU A 36 12.19 -19.46 -5.26
N VAL A 37 11.33 -18.69 -5.90
CA VAL A 37 10.74 -17.47 -5.33
C VAL A 37 9.25 -17.49 -5.53
N ALA A 38 8.50 -17.33 -4.45
CA ALA A 38 7.06 -17.17 -4.54
C ALA A 38 6.70 -15.88 -5.31
N SER A 39 5.68 -15.93 -6.14
CA SER A 39 5.21 -14.78 -6.92
C SER A 39 4.85 -13.57 -6.03
N THR A 40 4.25 -13.83 -4.87
CA THR A 40 3.95 -12.78 -3.88
C THR A 40 5.21 -12.09 -3.37
N MET A 41 6.29 -12.84 -3.12
CA MET A 41 7.57 -12.26 -2.70
C MET A 41 8.23 -11.43 -3.80
N ALA A 42 8.08 -11.85 -5.06
CA ALA A 42 8.54 -11.07 -6.20
C ALA A 42 7.77 -9.73 -6.30
N LEU A 43 6.44 -9.78 -6.14
CA LEU A 43 5.58 -8.58 -6.10
C LEU A 43 5.98 -7.65 -4.95
N VAL A 44 6.19 -8.17 -3.75
CA VAL A 44 6.59 -7.35 -2.59
C VAL A 44 7.94 -6.66 -2.82
N ARG A 45 8.89 -7.33 -3.46
CA ARG A 45 10.18 -6.70 -3.84
C ARG A 45 9.95 -5.55 -4.82
N LEU A 46 9.10 -5.75 -5.84
CA LEU A 46 8.74 -4.70 -6.79
C LEU A 46 8.11 -3.50 -6.08
N ILE A 47 7.11 -3.74 -5.23
CA ILE A 47 6.43 -2.69 -4.45
C ILE A 47 7.45 -1.93 -3.59
N LYS A 48 8.32 -2.64 -2.88
CA LYS A 48 9.37 -2.04 -2.05
C LYS A 48 10.29 -1.11 -2.85
N ASP A 49 10.71 -1.54 -4.03
CA ASP A 49 11.60 -0.75 -4.88
C ASP A 49 10.87 0.46 -5.51
N LEU A 50 9.61 0.29 -5.93
CA LEU A 50 8.77 1.40 -6.39
C LEU A 50 8.52 2.43 -5.29
N MET A 51 8.23 1.99 -4.06
CA MET A 51 7.99 2.88 -2.92
C MET A 51 9.23 3.65 -2.48
N LYS A 52 10.44 3.20 -2.81
CA LYS A 52 11.69 3.92 -2.56
C LYS A 52 11.99 4.98 -3.63
N ASP A 53 11.39 4.89 -4.79
CA ASP A 53 11.59 5.86 -5.85
C ASP A 53 11.07 7.23 -5.44
N LYS A 54 11.89 8.28 -5.65
CA LYS A 54 11.58 9.64 -5.21
C LYS A 54 10.44 10.29 -6.00
N SER A 55 10.23 9.86 -7.24
CA SER A 55 9.22 10.45 -8.13
C SER A 55 7.84 9.81 -7.95
N VAL A 56 7.79 8.48 -7.84
CA VAL A 56 6.53 7.72 -7.81
C VAL A 56 6.20 7.09 -6.46
N GLY A 57 7.20 6.88 -5.61
CA GLY A 57 7.03 6.08 -4.40
C GLY A 57 5.98 6.58 -3.43
N ARG A 58 5.74 7.90 -3.41
CA ARG A 58 4.71 8.53 -2.55
C ARG A 58 3.27 8.19 -2.95
N TYR A 59 3.06 7.71 -4.17
CA TYR A 59 1.71 7.40 -4.67
C TYR A 59 1.27 5.98 -4.36
N PHE A 60 2.20 5.09 -4.00
CA PHE A 60 1.89 3.70 -3.67
C PHE A 60 1.40 3.57 -2.23
N VAL A 61 0.23 2.95 -2.06
CA VAL A 61 -0.42 2.76 -0.76
C VAL A 61 -0.75 1.29 -0.58
N PRO A 62 0.12 0.50 0.07
CA PRO A 62 -0.23 -0.84 0.50
C PRO A 62 -1.34 -0.79 1.56
N ILE A 63 -2.33 -1.65 1.40
CA ILE A 63 -3.46 -1.82 2.32
C ILE A 63 -3.37 -3.25 2.86
N ILE A 64 -3.28 -3.37 4.17
CA ILE A 64 -3.12 -4.65 4.85
C ILE A 64 -4.18 -4.82 5.93
N PRO A 65 -4.93 -5.92 5.93
CA PRO A 65 -5.87 -6.22 7.02
C PRO A 65 -5.15 -6.58 8.32
N ASP A 66 -4.23 -7.54 8.29
CA ASP A 66 -3.37 -7.93 9.44
C ASP A 66 -2.28 -8.93 9.00
N GLU A 67 -2.28 -9.35 7.78
CA GLU A 67 -1.54 -10.51 7.28
C GLU A 67 -0.22 -10.12 6.59
N ALA A 68 0.35 -8.98 6.94
CA ALA A 68 1.55 -8.45 6.29
C ALA A 68 2.71 -9.44 6.27
N ARG A 69 2.96 -10.14 7.38
CA ARG A 69 4.05 -11.13 7.46
C ARG A 69 3.83 -12.33 6.56
N THR A 70 2.61 -12.81 6.47
CA THR A 70 2.25 -13.96 5.62
C THR A 70 2.54 -13.67 4.15
N PHE A 71 2.31 -12.44 3.72
CA PHE A 71 2.59 -11.99 2.36
C PHE A 71 4.00 -11.41 2.18
N GLY A 72 4.81 -11.31 3.25
CA GLY A 72 6.14 -10.72 3.23
C GLY A 72 6.15 -9.19 3.14
N LEU A 73 4.99 -8.53 3.36
CA LEU A 73 4.87 -7.07 3.35
C LEU A 73 5.54 -6.39 4.55
N ASP A 74 5.83 -7.13 5.61
CA ASP A 74 6.63 -6.69 6.76
C ASP A 74 8.01 -6.15 6.33
N ALA A 75 8.55 -6.65 5.22
CA ALA A 75 9.78 -6.13 4.62
C ALA A 75 9.70 -4.64 4.20
N ILE A 76 8.50 -4.06 4.11
CA ILE A 76 8.27 -2.65 3.75
C ILE A 76 8.15 -1.77 5.01
N PHE A 77 7.83 -2.31 6.17
CA PHE A 77 7.60 -1.56 7.41
C PHE A 77 8.73 -0.56 7.76
N PRO A 78 10.02 -0.92 7.69
CA PRO A 78 11.09 0.01 8.06
C PRO A 78 11.09 1.28 7.23
N SER A 79 10.74 1.18 5.95
CA SER A 79 10.82 2.28 4.99
C SER A 79 9.51 3.03 4.80
N ALA A 80 8.37 2.35 4.94
CA ALA A 80 7.06 2.93 4.66
C ALA A 80 6.27 3.29 5.90
N LYS A 81 6.44 2.56 6.99
CA LYS A 81 5.72 2.68 8.26
C LYS A 81 4.19 2.58 8.09
N ILE A 82 3.51 2.22 9.16
CA ILE A 82 2.05 2.19 9.18
C ILE A 82 1.53 3.58 9.48
N PHE A 83 0.52 4.02 8.75
CA PHE A 83 -0.12 5.30 8.96
C PHE A 83 -0.95 5.28 10.25
N ASN A 84 -0.66 6.21 11.15
CA ASN A 84 -1.46 6.50 12.32
C ASN A 84 -1.44 8.00 12.57
N THR A 85 -2.62 8.64 12.64
CA THR A 85 -2.78 10.09 12.80
C THR A 85 -2.17 10.67 14.07
N THR A 86 -1.95 9.84 15.08
CA THR A 86 -1.36 10.24 16.37
C THR A 86 0.06 9.70 16.57
N GLY A 87 0.60 9.03 15.56
CA GLY A 87 1.85 8.29 15.71
C GLY A 87 1.70 7.07 16.63
N GLN A 88 2.80 6.48 17.04
CA GLN A 88 2.81 5.32 17.93
C GLN A 88 2.98 5.75 19.38
N SER A 89 1.94 5.59 20.20
CA SER A 89 1.92 5.96 21.61
C SER A 89 2.21 4.81 22.58
N TYR A 90 2.52 3.62 22.06
CA TYR A 90 2.75 2.39 22.83
C TYR A 90 3.98 1.64 22.33
N THR A 91 4.52 0.77 23.18
CA THR A 91 5.51 -0.23 22.76
C THR A 91 4.79 -1.56 22.57
N PRO A 92 4.89 -2.19 21.38
CA PRO A 92 4.28 -3.51 21.16
C PRO A 92 4.80 -4.54 22.17
N VAL A 93 3.93 -5.41 22.67
CA VAL A 93 4.28 -6.45 23.67
C VAL A 93 5.35 -7.40 23.12
N ASP A 94 5.34 -7.62 21.80
CA ASP A 94 6.26 -8.48 21.06
C ASP A 94 7.27 -7.69 20.23
N ALA A 95 7.64 -6.48 20.68
CA ALA A 95 8.55 -5.60 19.97
C ALA A 95 9.87 -6.28 19.58
N ASP A 96 10.38 -7.16 20.44
CA ASP A 96 11.62 -7.91 20.20
C ASP A 96 11.46 -9.00 19.13
N MET A 97 10.22 -9.43 18.85
CA MET A 97 9.89 -10.46 17.88
C MET A 97 9.37 -9.89 16.56
N MET A 98 8.91 -8.65 16.56
CA MET A 98 8.36 -7.98 15.38
C MET A 98 9.41 -7.10 14.72
N LEU A 99 9.96 -7.58 13.63
CA LEU A 99 10.89 -6.85 12.79
C LEU A 99 10.29 -5.50 12.34
N SER A 100 10.64 -4.43 13.10
CA SER A 100 10.47 -3.05 12.63
C SER A 100 9.02 -2.57 12.42
N TYR A 101 8.04 -3.14 13.14
CA TYR A 101 6.70 -2.56 13.19
C TYR A 101 6.78 -1.14 13.79
N ARG A 102 6.32 -0.16 13.06
CA ARG A 102 6.28 1.22 13.52
C ARG A 102 5.14 1.99 12.88
N GLU A 103 4.39 2.68 13.71
CA GLU A 103 3.35 3.61 13.29
C GLU A 103 3.89 5.04 13.21
N SER A 104 3.34 5.84 12.32
CA SER A 104 3.76 7.23 12.12
C SER A 104 2.67 8.03 11.41
N GLU A 105 2.56 9.32 11.73
CA GLU A 105 1.72 10.27 10.99
C GLU A 105 2.08 10.38 9.51
N HIS A 106 3.33 10.05 9.16
CA HIS A 106 3.82 10.00 7.80
C HIS A 106 3.93 8.58 7.24
N GLY A 107 3.27 7.61 7.89
CA GLY A 107 3.18 6.25 7.40
C GLY A 107 2.47 6.18 6.06
N ARG A 108 2.86 5.22 5.24
CA ARG A 108 2.30 5.03 3.89
C ARG A 108 1.57 3.70 3.71
N ILE A 109 1.50 2.90 4.75
CA ILE A 109 0.78 1.64 4.77
C ILE A 109 -0.51 1.85 5.55
N LEU A 110 -1.65 1.50 4.97
CA LEU A 110 -2.92 1.48 5.68
C LEU A 110 -3.13 0.11 6.31
N HIS A 111 -3.16 0.07 7.62
CA HIS A 111 -3.49 -1.11 8.40
C HIS A 111 -4.94 -1.02 8.86
N THR A 112 -5.81 -1.80 8.23
CA THR A 112 -7.27 -1.69 8.40
C THR A 112 -7.81 -2.57 9.52
N GLY A 113 -7.00 -3.46 10.09
CA GLY A 113 -7.45 -4.55 10.95
C GLY A 113 -8.05 -5.71 10.14
N ILE A 114 -8.48 -6.77 10.81
CA ILE A 114 -9.04 -7.97 10.16
C ILE A 114 -10.45 -7.66 9.64
N THR A 115 -10.52 -6.94 8.55
CA THR A 115 -11.76 -6.58 7.87
C THR A 115 -11.54 -6.45 6.36
N GLU A 116 -11.98 -7.42 5.60
CA GLU A 116 -11.85 -7.41 4.14
C GLU A 116 -12.73 -6.32 3.52
N ALA A 117 -13.95 -6.15 4.01
CA ALA A 117 -14.85 -5.09 3.56
C ALA A 117 -14.28 -3.69 3.82
N GLY A 118 -13.67 -3.46 4.99
CA GLY A 118 -12.97 -2.21 5.32
C GLY A 118 -11.76 -1.98 4.42
N SER A 119 -10.99 -3.03 4.15
CA SER A 119 -9.84 -2.98 3.25
C SER A 119 -10.25 -2.67 1.81
N ALA A 120 -11.33 -3.29 1.33
CA ALA A 120 -11.88 -3.02 -0.01
C ALA A 120 -12.41 -1.58 -0.12
N ALA A 121 -13.07 -1.07 0.91
CA ALA A 121 -13.51 0.33 0.97
C ALA A 121 -12.31 1.29 0.94
N ALA A 122 -11.26 1.02 1.71
CA ALA A 122 -10.02 1.80 1.69
C ALA A 122 -9.36 1.75 0.30
N PHE A 123 -9.31 0.59 -0.34
CA PHE A 123 -8.80 0.42 -1.70
C PHE A 123 -9.57 1.29 -2.69
N GLN A 124 -10.90 1.28 -2.62
CA GLN A 124 -11.76 2.09 -3.48
C GLN A 124 -11.53 3.58 -3.26
N VAL A 125 -11.48 4.04 -2.01
CA VAL A 125 -11.25 5.45 -1.66
C VAL A 125 -9.90 5.92 -2.18
N VAL A 126 -8.84 5.16 -1.94
CA VAL A 126 -7.50 5.50 -2.43
C VAL A 126 -7.46 5.47 -3.96
N GLY A 127 -8.07 4.46 -4.60
CA GLY A 127 -8.10 4.33 -6.05
C GLY A 127 -8.90 5.42 -6.77
N THR A 128 -9.87 6.04 -6.09
CA THR A 128 -10.67 7.16 -6.63
C THR A 128 -10.17 8.53 -6.19
N ALA A 129 -9.08 8.61 -5.44
CA ALA A 129 -8.54 9.87 -4.92
C ALA A 129 -8.17 10.87 -6.03
N TYR A 130 -7.83 10.40 -7.22
CA TYR A 130 -7.59 11.27 -8.37
C TYR A 130 -8.84 12.05 -8.79
N ALA A 131 -10.01 11.47 -8.69
CA ALA A 131 -11.28 12.09 -9.06
C ALA A 131 -11.82 13.04 -7.98
N THR A 132 -11.56 12.72 -6.70
CA THR A 132 -12.11 13.47 -5.56
C THR A 132 -11.16 14.54 -5.03
N HIS A 133 -9.84 14.27 -5.06
CA HIS A 133 -8.83 15.12 -4.46
C HIS A 133 -7.72 15.54 -5.44
N GLY A 134 -7.77 15.10 -6.69
CA GLY A 134 -6.71 15.37 -7.67
C GLY A 134 -5.38 14.68 -7.33
N LEU A 135 -5.41 13.57 -6.60
CA LEU A 135 -4.22 12.81 -6.17
C LEU A 135 -4.16 11.46 -6.87
N PRO A 136 -3.17 11.21 -7.73
CA PRO A 136 -3.05 9.95 -8.47
C PRO A 136 -2.44 8.86 -7.55
N MET A 137 -3.24 8.30 -6.65
CA MET A 137 -2.81 7.25 -5.74
C MET A 137 -2.92 5.87 -6.38
N VAL A 138 -2.04 4.96 -6.00
CA VAL A 138 -2.00 3.57 -6.46
C VAL A 138 -2.18 2.64 -5.25
N PRO A 139 -3.41 2.23 -4.95
CA PRO A 139 -3.66 1.30 -3.86
C PRO A 139 -3.20 -0.12 -4.25
N ILE A 140 -2.66 -0.84 -3.29
CA ILE A 140 -2.29 -2.25 -3.43
C ILE A 140 -2.89 -3.00 -2.27
N TYR A 141 -3.83 -3.90 -2.56
CA TYR A 141 -4.47 -4.74 -1.57
C TYR A 141 -4.23 -6.21 -1.90
N ILE A 142 -3.57 -6.93 -0.99
CA ILE A 142 -3.34 -8.37 -1.11
C ILE A 142 -4.21 -9.05 -0.05
N PHE A 143 -4.99 -10.04 -0.49
CA PHE A 143 -5.93 -10.74 0.37
C PHE A 143 -6.03 -12.23 -0.01
N TYR A 144 -6.49 -13.05 0.92
CA TYR A 144 -6.88 -14.41 0.60
C TYR A 144 -8.21 -14.40 -0.14
N SER A 145 -8.24 -14.96 -1.35
CA SER A 145 -9.43 -14.98 -2.22
C SER A 145 -10.65 -15.55 -1.53
N MET A 146 -10.45 -16.58 -0.70
CA MET A 146 -11.51 -17.21 0.08
C MET A 146 -12.22 -16.22 1.03
N PHE A 147 -11.50 -15.29 1.63
CA PHE A 147 -12.09 -14.30 2.53
C PHE A 147 -12.53 -13.04 1.80
N GLY A 148 -11.70 -12.53 0.90
CA GLY A 148 -12.00 -11.31 0.15
C GLY A 148 -13.28 -11.43 -0.66
N PHE A 149 -13.43 -12.47 -1.47
CA PHE A 149 -14.63 -12.63 -2.32
C PHE A 149 -15.90 -13.02 -1.58
N GLN A 150 -15.79 -13.52 -0.36
CA GLN A 150 -16.99 -13.85 0.44
C GLN A 150 -17.48 -12.68 1.31
N ARG A 151 -16.64 -11.69 1.57
CA ARG A 151 -16.90 -10.66 2.57
C ARG A 151 -16.92 -9.22 2.01
N THR A 152 -16.75 -9.07 0.68
CA THR A 152 -16.75 -7.75 0.01
C THR A 152 -17.83 -7.60 -1.05
#